data_88fa1732b887971920f47efcaa28a2f9
#
_entry.id   88fa1732b887971920f47efcaa28a2f9
#
_cell.length_a   1.000
_cell.length_b   1.000
_cell.length_c   1.000
_cell.angle_alpha   90.00
_cell.angle_beta   90.00
_cell.angle_gamma   90.00
#
_symmetry.space_group_name_H-M   'P 1'
#
loop_
_entity.id
_entity.type
_entity.pdbx_description
1 polymer ?
#
loop_
_entity_poly.entity_id
_entity_poly.type
_entity_poly.pdbx_seq_one_letter_code
_entity_poly.pdbx_strand_id
1 'polypeptide(L)'
;MQDDEALQLQSIYEVGTSAGGQHPKAIIAIDETTHDIRSGQIPLPKGYTYYILKFAEGDDFPFTQMEMVYYEMAKEAGITMMPSRLIQIEGKHHFLTERYDRINGEKIHTQTLAAMNPDATSYEDLFEVCRKLSIPASEQSELYRRMVFNVMGGNVDDHIKNFSFLMERNGTWHITPAYDMTFTTNLDGAAYENVHSMNIAGKDNGITEDDLLQFARQNGIKNAKRIIE
;
A
#
# COMPACT_ATOMS: atom_id res chain seq x y z
N MET A 1 4.36 22.06 -22.34
CA MET A 1 3.80 21.62 -21.04
C MET A 1 4.15 20.16 -20.74
N GLN A 2 3.75 19.16 -21.53
CA GLN A 2 4.15 17.75 -21.29
C GLN A 2 5.67 17.51 -21.35
N ASP A 3 6.41 18.18 -22.23
CA ASP A 3 7.86 18.02 -22.36
C ASP A 3 8.63 18.62 -21.15
N ASP A 4 8.13 19.69 -20.53
CA ASP A 4 8.73 20.33 -19.35
C ASP A 4 8.55 19.46 -18.10
N GLU A 5 7.40 18.85 -17.95
CA GLU A 5 7.05 17.93 -16.86
C GLU A 5 7.90 16.64 -16.94
N ALA A 6 8.06 16.09 -18.14
CA ALA A 6 8.90 14.93 -18.39
C ALA A 6 10.38 15.22 -18.08
N LEU A 7 10.91 16.38 -18.45
CA LEU A 7 12.30 16.78 -18.15
C LEU A 7 12.54 16.97 -16.64
N GLN A 8 11.57 17.52 -15.90
CA GLN A 8 11.66 17.66 -14.45
C GLN A 8 11.68 16.30 -13.76
N LEU A 9 10.82 15.37 -14.19
CA LEU A 9 10.77 14.01 -13.65
C LEU A 9 12.03 13.20 -13.99
N GLN A 10 12.59 13.37 -15.18
CA GLN A 10 13.85 12.75 -15.57
C GLN A 10 15.01 13.24 -14.70
N SER A 11 15.08 14.56 -14.41
CA SER A 11 16.09 15.09 -13.50
C SER A 11 15.98 14.54 -12.08
N ILE A 12 14.75 14.25 -11.62
CA ILE A 12 14.52 13.62 -10.31
C ILE A 12 14.94 12.14 -10.31
N TYR A 13 14.73 11.43 -11.40
CA TYR A 13 15.22 10.06 -11.58
C TYR A 13 16.76 9.99 -11.50
N GLU A 14 17.45 10.93 -12.16
CA GLU A 14 18.92 11.00 -12.18
C GLU A 14 19.53 11.39 -10.84
N VAL A 15 18.84 12.22 -10.03
CA VAL A 15 19.34 12.71 -8.72
C VAL A 15 19.18 11.70 -7.58
N GLY A 16 18.40 10.66 -7.76
CA GLY A 16 18.39 9.55 -6.81
C GLY A 16 17.02 9.02 -6.39
N THR A 17 16.85 7.77 -6.69
CA THR A 17 15.84 6.88 -6.12
C THR A 17 16.28 6.50 -4.69
N SER A 18 15.70 7.10 -3.65
CA SER A 18 16.13 6.82 -2.26
C SER A 18 14.99 6.45 -1.31
N ALA A 19 13.88 5.98 -1.83
CA ALA A 19 12.81 5.46 -1.00
C ALA A 19 12.87 3.94 -0.98
N GLY A 20 13.68 3.31 -0.18
CA GLY A 20 13.88 1.86 -0.05
C GLY A 20 12.80 0.93 -0.65
N GLY A 21 13.15 -0.34 -0.90
CA GLY A 21 12.26 -1.34 -1.53
C GLY A 21 12.82 -1.84 -2.88
N GLN A 22 12.21 -2.88 -3.43
CA GLN A 22 12.74 -3.66 -4.54
C GLN A 22 12.75 -2.89 -5.89
N HIS A 23 11.73 -2.04 -6.14
CA HIS A 23 11.59 -1.29 -7.40
C HIS A 23 12.03 0.18 -7.22
N PRO A 24 12.60 0.81 -8.28
CA PRO A 24 13.02 2.20 -8.23
C PRO A 24 11.82 3.11 -8.03
N LYS A 25 11.93 3.99 -7.05
CA LYS A 25 10.88 4.94 -6.70
C LYS A 25 11.47 6.26 -6.21
N ALA A 26 10.74 7.35 -6.43
CA ALA A 26 11.10 8.67 -5.94
C ALA A 26 9.99 9.28 -5.08
N ILE A 27 10.38 10.10 -4.11
CA ILE A 27 9.45 10.95 -3.38
C ILE A 27 9.45 12.30 -4.07
N ILE A 28 8.31 12.67 -4.65
CA ILE A 28 8.12 13.95 -5.33
C ILE A 28 6.98 14.74 -4.70
N ALA A 29 6.91 16.01 -5.03
CA ALA A 29 5.79 16.85 -4.69
C ALA A 29 5.40 17.69 -5.90
N ILE A 30 4.10 17.83 -6.14
CA ILE A 30 3.53 18.53 -7.29
C ILE A 30 2.62 19.66 -6.80
N ASP A 31 2.80 20.85 -7.33
CA ASP A 31 1.79 21.89 -7.26
C ASP A 31 0.78 21.64 -8.39
N GLU A 32 -0.40 21.14 -8.06
CA GLU A 32 -1.42 20.77 -9.05
C GLU A 32 -1.99 21.95 -9.83
N THR A 33 -1.69 23.20 -9.42
CA THR A 33 -2.11 24.40 -10.12
C THR A 33 -1.09 24.85 -11.18
N THR A 34 0.18 24.81 -10.84
CA THR A 34 1.28 25.28 -11.69
C THR A 34 1.98 24.15 -12.43
N HIS A 35 1.72 22.87 -12.03
CA HIS A 35 2.43 21.69 -12.50
C HIS A 35 3.94 21.70 -12.20
N ASP A 36 4.36 22.52 -11.21
CA ASP A 36 5.75 22.53 -10.75
C ASP A 36 6.02 21.25 -9.93
N ILE A 37 7.07 20.52 -10.30
CA ILE A 37 7.46 19.25 -9.69
C ILE A 37 8.78 19.45 -8.95
N ARG A 38 8.83 19.01 -7.70
CA ARG A 38 10.01 19.11 -6.83
C ARG A 38 10.29 17.84 -6.08
N SER A 39 11.49 17.71 -5.55
CA SER A 39 11.80 16.65 -4.59
C SER A 39 10.91 16.77 -3.37
N GLY A 40 10.17 15.71 -3.05
CA GLY A 40 9.33 15.64 -1.86
C GLY A 40 10.10 15.32 -0.57
N GLN A 41 11.44 15.28 -0.62
CA GLN A 41 12.31 15.04 0.54
C GLN A 41 12.62 16.32 1.32
N ILE A 42 12.41 17.49 0.71
CA ILE A 42 12.65 18.80 1.31
C ILE A 42 11.35 19.45 1.78
N PRO A 43 11.38 20.34 2.77
CA PRO A 43 10.23 21.17 3.11
C PRO A 43 9.85 22.07 1.93
N LEU A 44 8.57 22.09 1.57
CA LEU A 44 8.01 22.88 0.49
C LEU A 44 6.96 23.86 1.01
N PRO A 45 6.67 24.94 0.30
CA PRO A 45 5.56 25.84 0.60
C PRO A 45 4.21 25.10 0.62
N LYS A 46 3.17 25.74 1.14
CA LYS A 46 1.79 25.23 1.01
C LYS A 46 1.39 25.20 -0.47
N GLY A 47 0.57 24.23 -0.84
CA GLY A 47 0.08 24.06 -2.21
C GLY A 47 0.64 22.83 -2.91
N TYR A 48 1.73 22.26 -2.41
CA TYR A 48 2.27 21.01 -2.94
C TYR A 48 1.59 19.78 -2.33
N THR A 49 1.19 18.86 -3.19
CA THR A 49 0.77 17.50 -2.81
C THR A 49 1.96 16.56 -2.96
N TYR A 50 2.18 15.70 -1.97
CA TYR A 50 3.31 14.78 -1.93
C TYR A 50 2.94 13.41 -2.48
N TYR A 51 3.83 12.84 -3.28
CA TYR A 51 3.62 11.57 -3.97
C TYR A 51 4.80 10.62 -3.82
N ILE A 52 4.51 9.34 -3.98
CA ILE A 52 5.49 8.31 -4.33
C ILE A 52 5.31 8.03 -5.82
N LEU A 53 6.38 8.18 -6.58
CA LEU A 53 6.45 7.82 -7.99
C LEU A 53 7.23 6.51 -8.11
N LYS A 54 6.59 5.45 -8.60
CA LYS A 54 7.21 4.17 -8.92
C LYS A 54 7.50 4.13 -10.42
N PHE A 55 8.75 3.89 -10.77
CA PHE A 55 9.19 3.88 -12.16
C PHE A 55 8.91 2.53 -12.82
N ALA A 56 8.46 2.57 -14.08
CA ALA A 56 8.38 1.37 -14.91
C ALA A 56 9.79 0.85 -15.20
N GLU A 57 10.01 -0.44 -14.96
CA GLU A 57 11.25 -1.13 -15.21
C GLU A 57 11.07 -2.15 -16.33
N GLY A 58 12.09 -2.27 -17.19
CA GLY A 58 12.10 -3.28 -18.25
C GLY A 58 10.92 -3.18 -19.22
N ASP A 59 10.76 -4.21 -20.02
CA ASP A 59 9.67 -4.35 -20.97
C ASP A 59 8.88 -5.68 -20.76
N ASP A 60 9.37 -6.56 -19.86
CA ASP A 60 8.86 -7.92 -19.71
C ASP A 60 7.57 -8.02 -18.90
N PHE A 61 7.44 -7.20 -17.84
CA PHE A 61 6.25 -7.21 -16.99
C PHE A 61 5.84 -5.79 -16.59
N PRO A 62 4.57 -5.40 -16.82
CA PRO A 62 4.09 -4.03 -16.59
C PRO A 62 3.72 -3.79 -15.12
N PHE A 63 4.69 -3.86 -14.19
CA PHE A 63 4.47 -3.74 -12.74
C PHE A 63 3.64 -2.52 -12.33
N THR A 64 3.94 -1.35 -12.88
CA THR A 64 3.24 -0.10 -12.55
C THR A 64 1.79 -0.08 -13.04
N GLN A 65 1.53 -0.69 -14.20
CA GLN A 65 0.18 -0.83 -14.74
C GLN A 65 -0.60 -1.89 -13.96
N MET A 66 0.05 -2.98 -13.53
CA MET A 66 -0.56 -3.98 -12.67
C MET A 66 -0.95 -3.37 -11.32
N GLU A 67 -0.09 -2.55 -10.72
CA GLU A 67 -0.41 -1.84 -9.48
C GLU A 67 -1.60 -0.90 -9.65
N MET A 68 -1.74 -0.26 -10.81
CA MET A 68 -2.91 0.57 -11.12
C MET A 68 -4.20 -0.26 -11.24
N VAL A 69 -4.14 -1.45 -11.86
CA VAL A 69 -5.29 -2.36 -11.92
C VAL A 69 -5.71 -2.78 -10.51
N TYR A 70 -4.74 -3.16 -9.66
CA TYR A 70 -5.02 -3.53 -8.28
C TYR A 70 -5.56 -2.39 -7.44
N TYR A 71 -5.09 -1.16 -7.67
CA TYR A 71 -5.66 0.04 -7.07
C TYR A 71 -7.15 0.19 -7.39
N GLU A 72 -7.55 0.06 -8.65
CA GLU A 72 -8.96 0.15 -9.03
C GLU A 72 -9.77 -1.03 -8.45
N MET A 73 -9.27 -2.26 -8.51
CA MET A 73 -9.91 -3.43 -7.92
C MET A 73 -10.09 -3.28 -6.40
N ALA A 74 -9.09 -2.78 -5.70
CA ALA A 74 -9.15 -2.57 -4.25
C ALA A 74 -10.21 -1.52 -3.87
N LYS A 75 -10.33 -0.43 -4.66
CA LYS A 75 -11.38 0.57 -4.48
C LYS A 75 -12.77 0.00 -4.70
N GLU A 76 -12.98 -0.80 -5.76
CA GLU A 76 -14.25 -1.48 -6.03
C GLU A 76 -14.60 -2.46 -4.90
N ALA A 77 -13.60 -3.14 -4.32
CA ALA A 77 -13.77 -3.97 -3.14
C ALA A 77 -14.05 -3.15 -1.86
N GLY A 78 -14.06 -1.82 -1.91
CA GLY A 78 -14.31 -0.92 -0.77
C GLY A 78 -13.12 -0.78 0.18
N ILE A 79 -11.89 -0.96 -0.32
CA ILE A 79 -10.66 -0.70 0.42
C ILE A 79 -10.28 0.78 0.26
N THR A 80 -9.95 1.43 1.36
CA THR A 80 -9.49 2.82 1.34
C THR A 80 -8.05 2.88 0.84
N MET A 81 -7.84 3.57 -0.28
CA MET A 81 -6.53 3.83 -0.86
C MET A 81 -6.36 5.32 -1.15
N MET A 82 -5.10 5.77 -1.19
CA MET A 82 -4.81 7.15 -1.60
C MET A 82 -5.02 7.32 -3.11
N PRO A 83 -5.40 8.53 -3.58
CA PRO A 83 -5.52 8.81 -5.00
C PRO A 83 -4.25 8.40 -5.76
N SER A 84 -4.45 7.62 -6.82
CA SER A 84 -3.35 7.10 -7.64
C SER A 84 -3.69 7.24 -9.12
N ARG A 85 -2.65 7.41 -9.94
CA ARG A 85 -2.78 7.52 -11.39
C ARG A 85 -1.52 7.02 -12.11
N LEU A 86 -1.66 6.68 -13.36
CA LEU A 86 -0.51 6.51 -14.25
C LEU A 86 -0.11 7.86 -14.84
N ILE A 87 1.19 8.08 -14.92
CA ILE A 87 1.79 9.18 -15.68
C ILE A 87 2.69 8.61 -16.77
N GLN A 88 2.75 9.25 -17.93
CA GLN A 88 3.57 8.81 -19.05
C GLN A 88 4.83 9.65 -19.16
N ILE A 89 6.00 9.02 -19.11
CA ILE A 89 7.30 9.63 -19.30
C ILE A 89 8.07 8.77 -20.30
N GLU A 90 8.59 9.35 -21.38
CA GLU A 90 9.34 8.66 -22.41
C GLU A 90 8.64 7.39 -22.97
N GLY A 91 7.33 7.46 -23.11
CA GLY A 91 6.52 6.34 -23.61
C GLY A 91 6.24 5.22 -22.59
N LYS A 92 6.79 5.29 -21.38
CA LYS A 92 6.55 4.34 -20.29
C LYS A 92 5.49 4.86 -19.31
N HIS A 93 4.69 3.96 -18.75
CA HIS A 93 3.67 4.29 -17.76
C HIS A 93 4.21 4.06 -16.35
N HIS A 94 4.33 5.13 -15.57
CA HIS A 94 4.79 5.14 -14.19
C HIS A 94 3.60 5.26 -13.25
N PHE A 95 3.67 4.62 -12.07
CA PHE A 95 2.61 4.69 -11.07
C PHE A 95 2.89 5.80 -10.07
N LEU A 96 1.93 6.71 -9.91
CA LEU A 96 1.99 7.83 -8.99
C LEU A 96 0.89 7.68 -7.95
N THR A 97 1.25 7.66 -6.66
CA THR A 97 0.30 7.58 -5.55
C THR A 97 0.54 8.69 -4.55
N GLU A 98 -0.53 9.33 -4.08
CA GLU A 98 -0.48 10.37 -3.06
C GLU A 98 -0.03 9.80 -1.71
N ARG A 99 0.75 10.55 -0.97
CA ARG A 99 1.20 10.17 0.37
C ARG A 99 0.16 10.51 1.43
N TYR A 100 -0.27 9.51 2.19
CA TYR A 100 -1.19 9.69 3.32
C TYR A 100 -0.54 10.35 4.55
N ASP A 101 0.79 10.27 4.65
CA ASP A 101 1.55 10.80 5.79
C ASP A 101 1.99 12.25 5.63
N ARG A 102 1.39 12.96 4.66
CA ARG A 102 1.62 14.37 4.37
C ARG A 102 0.29 15.08 4.15
N ILE A 103 -0.09 15.97 5.05
CA ILE A 103 -1.29 16.81 4.91
C ILE A 103 -0.88 18.26 5.03
N ASN A 104 -1.16 19.06 3.99
CA ASN A 104 -0.82 20.49 3.95
C ASN A 104 0.67 20.78 4.27
N GLY A 105 1.58 19.90 3.85
CA GLY A 105 3.01 19.99 4.13
C GLY A 105 3.44 19.51 5.52
N GLU A 106 2.50 19.17 6.40
CA GLU A 106 2.80 18.62 7.72
C GLU A 106 2.96 17.10 7.67
N LYS A 107 3.92 16.58 8.44
CA LYS A 107 4.12 15.14 8.60
C LYS A 107 3.17 14.59 9.67
N ILE A 108 2.47 13.51 9.33
CA ILE A 108 1.68 12.75 10.28
C ILE A 108 2.55 11.62 10.83
N HIS A 109 2.49 11.41 12.15
CA HIS A 109 3.21 10.31 12.77
C HIS A 109 2.65 8.97 12.28
N THR A 110 3.54 8.13 11.75
CA THR A 110 3.17 6.84 11.15
C THR A 110 4.18 5.78 11.55
N GLN A 111 3.70 4.58 11.87
CA GLN A 111 4.53 3.42 12.13
C GLN A 111 3.98 2.19 11.40
N THR A 112 4.88 1.39 10.82
CA THR A 112 4.53 0.09 10.24
C THR A 112 4.31 -0.95 11.34
N LEU A 113 3.59 -2.04 11.02
CA LEU A 113 3.52 -3.21 11.88
C LEU A 113 4.93 -3.72 12.23
N ALA A 114 5.85 -3.72 11.25
CA ALA A 114 7.25 -4.11 11.48
C ALA A 114 7.96 -3.25 12.52
N ALA A 115 7.61 -1.96 12.65
CA ALA A 115 8.19 -1.07 13.65
C ALA A 115 7.55 -1.27 15.05
N MET A 116 6.27 -1.67 15.09
CA MET A 116 5.54 -1.89 16.34
C MET A 116 5.72 -3.29 16.91
N ASN A 117 5.78 -4.29 16.04
CA ASN A 117 5.97 -5.70 16.37
C ASN A 117 6.86 -6.35 15.30
N PRO A 118 8.20 -6.26 15.43
CA PRO A 118 9.13 -6.80 14.43
C PRO A 118 9.08 -8.33 14.31
N ASP A 119 8.55 -9.01 15.32
CA ASP A 119 8.41 -10.47 15.35
C ASP A 119 7.06 -10.97 14.84
N ALA A 120 6.19 -10.06 14.36
CA ALA A 120 4.89 -10.43 13.80
C ALA A 120 5.07 -11.29 12.53
N THR A 121 4.32 -12.38 12.45
CA THR A 121 4.34 -13.36 11.35
C THR A 121 2.96 -13.70 10.82
N SER A 122 1.92 -13.11 11.39
CA SER A 122 0.53 -13.48 11.10
C SER A 122 -0.40 -12.26 11.09
N TYR A 123 -1.55 -12.42 10.46
CA TYR A 123 -2.63 -11.45 10.58
C TYR A 123 -3.24 -11.41 11.99
N GLU A 124 -3.13 -12.48 12.76
CA GLU A 124 -3.47 -12.51 14.19
C GLU A 124 -2.63 -11.50 14.97
N ASP A 125 -1.33 -11.41 14.69
CA ASP A 125 -0.41 -10.43 15.31
C ASP A 125 -0.80 -9.00 14.93
N LEU A 126 -1.16 -8.75 13.67
CA LEU A 126 -1.67 -7.45 13.20
C LEU A 126 -2.92 -7.05 14.00
N PHE A 127 -3.88 -7.97 14.16
CA PHE A 127 -5.11 -7.71 14.91
C PHE A 127 -4.87 -7.59 16.42
N GLU A 128 -3.84 -8.24 16.96
CA GLU A 128 -3.41 -8.00 18.34
C GLU A 128 -2.90 -6.57 18.53
N VAL A 129 -2.08 -6.05 17.60
CA VAL A 129 -1.65 -4.65 17.60
C VAL A 129 -2.85 -3.71 17.50
N CYS A 130 -3.82 -4.02 16.62
CA CYS A 130 -5.06 -3.22 16.54
C CYS A 130 -5.80 -3.13 17.87
N ARG A 131 -5.92 -4.23 18.61
CA ARG A 131 -6.52 -4.24 19.95
C ARG A 131 -5.73 -3.39 20.95
N LYS A 132 -4.41 -3.52 20.96
CA LYS A 132 -3.52 -2.72 21.85
C LYS A 132 -3.61 -1.22 21.56
N LEU A 133 -3.78 -0.84 20.30
CA LEU A 133 -3.94 0.55 19.86
C LEU A 133 -5.38 1.06 19.94
N SER A 134 -6.33 0.21 20.34
CA SER A 134 -7.78 0.53 20.39
C SER A 134 -8.32 0.95 19.02
N ILE A 135 -7.86 0.35 17.94
CA ILE A 135 -8.34 0.62 16.58
C ILE A 135 -9.84 0.30 16.49
N PRO A 136 -10.67 1.20 15.92
CA PRO A 136 -12.11 1.01 15.80
C PRO A 136 -12.49 -0.28 15.06
N ALA A 137 -13.60 -0.92 15.44
CA ALA A 137 -14.07 -2.17 14.82
C ALA A 137 -14.36 -2.02 13.31
N SER A 138 -14.76 -0.83 12.84
CA SER A 138 -14.94 -0.53 11.42
C SER A 138 -13.62 -0.62 10.64
N GLU A 139 -12.55 -0.10 11.21
CA GLU A 139 -11.22 -0.15 10.62
C GLU A 139 -10.62 -1.57 10.68
N GLN A 140 -10.88 -2.32 11.76
CA GLN A 140 -10.52 -3.73 11.82
C GLN A 140 -11.27 -4.56 10.75
N SER A 141 -12.54 -4.21 10.46
CA SER A 141 -13.28 -4.84 9.35
C SER A 141 -12.69 -4.49 7.99
N GLU A 142 -12.12 -3.31 7.82
CA GLU A 142 -11.39 -2.94 6.61
C GLU A 142 -10.06 -3.70 6.50
N LEU A 143 -9.29 -3.85 7.58
CA LEU A 143 -8.09 -4.70 7.56
C LEU A 143 -8.41 -6.16 7.19
N TYR A 144 -9.52 -6.70 7.70
CA TYR A 144 -9.99 -8.02 7.30
C TYR A 144 -10.29 -8.07 5.79
N ARG A 145 -10.91 -7.03 5.22
CA ARG A 145 -11.15 -6.92 3.78
C ARG A 145 -9.85 -6.93 2.98
N ARG A 146 -8.82 -6.20 3.44
CA ARG A 146 -7.50 -6.21 2.80
C ARG A 146 -6.85 -7.60 2.82
N MET A 147 -6.96 -8.33 3.95
CA MET A 147 -6.50 -9.71 4.06
C MET A 147 -7.22 -10.61 3.04
N VAL A 148 -8.55 -10.54 2.97
CA VAL A 148 -9.35 -11.31 2.00
C VAL A 148 -8.95 -10.95 0.57
N PHE A 149 -8.77 -9.66 0.27
CA PHE A 149 -8.33 -9.19 -1.04
C PHE A 149 -6.93 -9.72 -1.41
N ASN A 150 -5.97 -9.73 -0.48
CA ASN A 150 -4.64 -10.29 -0.72
C ASN A 150 -4.71 -11.79 -1.06
N VAL A 151 -5.52 -12.55 -0.32
CA VAL A 151 -5.73 -13.98 -0.58
C VAL A 151 -6.37 -14.23 -1.95
N MET A 152 -7.46 -13.53 -2.26
CA MET A 152 -8.21 -13.74 -3.50
C MET A 152 -7.50 -13.15 -4.73
N GLY A 153 -6.78 -12.05 -4.54
CA GLY A 153 -6.07 -11.31 -5.59
C GLY A 153 -4.66 -11.85 -5.87
N GLY A 154 -4.18 -12.86 -5.14
CA GLY A 154 -2.83 -13.39 -5.34
C GLY A 154 -1.71 -12.41 -4.98
N ASN A 155 -1.96 -11.52 -4.00
CA ASN A 155 -0.92 -10.71 -3.39
C ASN A 155 -0.33 -11.46 -2.21
N VAL A 156 0.72 -12.23 -2.44
CA VAL A 156 1.40 -13.05 -1.42
C VAL A 156 2.57 -12.31 -0.74
N ASP A 157 2.97 -11.14 -1.26
CA ASP A 157 3.97 -10.27 -0.64
C ASP A 157 3.35 -9.33 0.42
N ASP A 158 2.41 -9.86 1.19
CA ASP A 158 1.64 -9.17 2.22
C ASP A 158 2.39 -9.08 3.56
N HIS A 159 3.64 -8.65 3.51
CA HIS A 159 4.54 -8.61 4.67
C HIS A 159 4.24 -7.46 5.64
N ILE A 160 4.77 -7.57 6.86
CA ILE A 160 4.52 -6.65 7.99
C ILE A 160 4.89 -5.17 7.74
N LYS A 161 5.64 -4.85 6.67
CA LYS A 161 5.93 -3.46 6.28
C LYS A 161 4.80 -2.86 5.43
N ASN A 162 3.88 -3.66 4.88
CA ASN A 162 2.75 -3.21 4.07
C ASN A 162 1.52 -2.83 4.89
N PHE A 163 1.61 -2.94 6.22
CA PHE A 163 0.59 -2.51 7.16
C PHE A 163 1.13 -1.40 8.06
N SER A 164 0.44 -0.27 8.07
CA SER A 164 0.84 0.88 8.87
C SER A 164 -0.31 1.48 9.65
N PHE A 165 0.05 2.19 10.70
CA PHE A 165 -0.84 2.94 11.58
C PHE A 165 -0.40 4.39 11.60
N LEU A 166 -1.35 5.30 11.63
CA LEU A 166 -1.13 6.72 11.83
C LEU A 166 -1.65 7.16 13.21
N MET A 167 -1.00 8.13 13.79
CA MET A 167 -1.40 8.69 15.08
C MET A 167 -1.77 10.16 14.94
N GLU A 168 -2.96 10.51 15.36
CA GLU A 168 -3.40 11.89 15.48
C GLU A 168 -2.66 12.63 16.61
N ARG A 169 -2.69 13.95 16.59
CA ARG A 169 -2.04 14.78 17.63
C ARG A 169 -2.57 14.53 19.05
N ASN A 170 -3.79 14.04 19.18
CA ASN A 170 -4.43 13.67 20.45
C ASN A 170 -4.01 12.30 20.98
N GLY A 171 -3.19 11.55 20.21
CA GLY A 171 -2.74 10.20 20.55
C GLY A 171 -3.65 9.06 20.06
N THR A 172 -4.73 9.36 19.35
CA THR A 172 -5.63 8.34 18.77
C THR A 172 -4.95 7.69 17.55
N TRP A 173 -4.98 6.36 17.50
CA TRP A 173 -4.43 5.58 16.40
C TRP A 173 -5.51 5.13 15.43
N HIS A 174 -5.15 5.11 14.16
CA HIS A 174 -5.96 4.65 13.03
C HIS A 174 -5.13 3.79 12.10
N ILE A 175 -5.77 2.96 11.28
CA ILE A 175 -5.08 2.32 10.16
C ILE A 175 -4.81 3.37 9.07
N THR A 176 -3.71 3.19 8.34
CA THR A 176 -3.48 4.02 7.14
C THR A 176 -4.34 3.55 5.98
N PRO A 177 -4.57 4.37 4.93
CA PRO A 177 -4.96 3.84 3.63
C PRO A 177 -4.03 2.69 3.20
N ALA A 178 -4.55 1.73 2.42
CA ALA A 178 -3.76 0.62 1.91
C ALA A 178 -2.76 1.09 0.85
N TYR A 179 -1.66 0.37 0.73
CA TYR A 179 -0.60 0.61 -0.25
C TYR A 179 0.13 -0.70 -0.56
N ASP A 180 0.91 -0.72 -1.62
CA ASP A 180 1.68 -1.89 -2.10
C ASP A 180 0.79 -3.15 -2.27
N MET A 181 -0.45 -2.95 -2.74
CA MET A 181 -1.36 -4.03 -3.11
C MET A 181 -1.22 -4.31 -4.59
N THR A 182 -0.62 -5.43 -4.95
CA THR A 182 -0.39 -5.81 -6.35
C THR A 182 -0.32 -7.33 -6.51
N PHE A 183 -0.35 -7.82 -7.74
CA PHE A 183 -0.14 -9.23 -8.02
C PHE A 183 1.32 -9.62 -7.80
N THR A 184 1.55 -10.60 -6.94
CA THR A 184 2.91 -11.06 -6.61
C THR A 184 3.07 -12.59 -6.72
N THR A 185 2.01 -13.31 -7.12
CA THR A 185 2.07 -14.75 -7.34
C THR A 185 2.95 -15.06 -8.56
N ASN A 186 3.92 -15.95 -8.38
CA ASN A 186 4.73 -16.48 -9.48
C ASN A 186 3.95 -17.58 -10.21
N LEU A 187 3.46 -17.27 -11.42
CA LEU A 187 2.66 -18.21 -12.22
C LEU A 187 3.49 -19.36 -12.80
N ASP A 188 4.79 -19.13 -13.01
CA ASP A 188 5.74 -20.12 -13.54
C ASP A 188 6.46 -20.90 -12.44
N GLY A 189 6.29 -20.48 -11.17
CA GLY A 189 6.88 -21.10 -9.99
C GLY A 189 6.12 -22.31 -9.49
N ALA A 190 6.78 -23.09 -8.63
CA ALA A 190 6.10 -24.17 -7.93
C ALA A 190 5.11 -23.61 -6.89
N ALA A 191 4.01 -24.32 -6.63
CA ALA A 191 2.96 -23.85 -5.71
C ALA A 191 3.47 -23.50 -4.29
N TYR A 192 4.56 -24.13 -3.84
CA TYR A 192 5.18 -23.84 -2.55
C TYR A 192 5.97 -22.52 -2.50
N GLU A 193 6.22 -21.90 -3.67
CA GLU A 193 6.86 -20.58 -3.76
C GLU A 193 5.85 -19.43 -3.60
N ASN A 194 4.55 -19.75 -3.74
CA ASN A 194 3.45 -18.80 -3.63
C ASN A 194 2.82 -18.89 -2.23
N VAL A 195 3.57 -18.46 -1.23
CA VAL A 195 3.14 -18.45 0.17
C VAL A 195 2.98 -17.02 0.66
N HIS A 196 1.92 -16.76 1.42
CA HIS A 196 1.72 -15.47 2.06
C HIS A 196 2.84 -15.14 3.04
N SER A 197 3.31 -13.90 3.03
CA SER A 197 4.32 -13.43 3.98
C SER A 197 3.81 -13.41 5.42
N MET A 198 2.50 -13.31 5.61
CA MET A 198 1.85 -13.41 6.91
C MET A 198 0.83 -14.57 6.94
N ASN A 199 0.90 -15.37 7.98
CA ASN A 199 -0.01 -16.49 8.17
C ASN A 199 -1.45 -16.04 8.46
N ILE A 200 -2.43 -16.87 8.07
CA ILE A 200 -3.85 -16.73 8.39
C ILE A 200 -4.33 -18.06 8.98
N ALA A 201 -4.84 -18.06 10.19
CA ALA A 201 -5.26 -19.27 10.91
C ALA A 201 -4.16 -20.38 10.93
N GLY A 202 -2.89 -19.96 11.01
CA GLY A 202 -1.73 -20.85 11.03
C GLY A 202 -1.30 -21.38 9.67
N LYS A 203 -1.85 -20.89 8.56
CA LYS A 203 -1.51 -21.28 7.18
C LYS A 203 -0.91 -20.11 6.42
N ASP A 204 0.05 -20.38 5.57
CA ASP A 204 0.66 -19.43 4.62
C ASP A 204 0.23 -19.70 3.16
N ASN A 205 -0.43 -20.81 2.89
CA ASN A 205 -0.97 -21.16 1.58
C ASN A 205 -2.24 -22.03 1.73
N GLY A 206 -2.92 -22.29 0.61
CA GLY A 206 -4.14 -23.12 0.58
C GLY A 206 -5.23 -22.58 1.52
N ILE A 207 -5.29 -21.26 1.71
CA ILE A 207 -6.25 -20.58 2.57
C ILE A 207 -7.64 -20.74 1.95
N THR A 208 -8.58 -21.25 2.72
CA THR A 208 -9.96 -21.49 2.29
C THR A 208 -10.92 -20.46 2.86
N GLU A 209 -12.15 -20.41 2.33
CA GLU A 209 -13.21 -19.59 2.91
C GLU A 209 -13.46 -19.92 4.40
N ASP A 210 -13.40 -21.20 4.78
CA ASP A 210 -13.57 -21.61 6.17
C ASP A 210 -12.47 -21.04 7.07
N ASP A 211 -11.22 -20.96 6.61
CA ASP A 211 -10.12 -20.34 7.35
C ASP A 211 -10.36 -18.85 7.55
N LEU A 212 -10.80 -18.16 6.51
CA LEU A 212 -11.15 -16.74 6.57
C LEU A 212 -12.33 -16.49 7.54
N LEU A 213 -13.36 -17.31 7.50
CA LEU A 213 -14.50 -17.22 8.41
C LEU A 213 -14.10 -17.59 9.86
N GLN A 214 -13.18 -18.54 10.05
CA GLN A 214 -12.64 -18.86 11.36
C GLN A 214 -11.87 -17.66 11.94
N PHE A 215 -10.97 -17.08 11.16
CA PHE A 215 -10.24 -15.87 11.55
C PHE A 215 -11.19 -14.73 11.95
N ALA A 216 -12.24 -14.51 11.15
CA ALA A 216 -13.25 -13.48 11.43
C ALA A 216 -13.96 -13.69 12.76
N ARG A 217 -14.38 -14.94 13.05
CA ARG A 217 -15.00 -15.30 14.34
C ARG A 217 -14.08 -15.01 15.52
N GLN A 218 -12.81 -15.38 15.42
CA GLN A 218 -11.80 -15.20 16.47
C GLN A 218 -11.51 -13.71 16.73
N ASN A 219 -11.59 -12.87 15.70
CA ASN A 219 -11.31 -11.44 15.78
C ASN A 219 -12.56 -10.55 15.85
N GLY A 220 -13.75 -11.12 15.98
CA GLY A 220 -15.00 -10.37 16.16
C GLY A 220 -15.50 -9.61 14.93
N ILE A 221 -15.12 -10.03 13.73
CA ILE A 221 -15.58 -9.43 12.46
C ILE A 221 -16.97 -9.94 12.13
N LYS A 222 -17.98 -9.09 12.26
CA LYS A 222 -19.39 -9.48 12.14
C LYS A 222 -19.88 -9.64 10.69
N ASN A 223 -19.28 -8.93 9.74
CA ASN A 223 -19.71 -8.88 8.34
C ASN A 223 -18.81 -9.69 7.39
N ALA A 224 -18.08 -10.69 7.93
CA ALA A 224 -17.07 -11.45 7.21
C ALA A 224 -17.58 -12.08 5.90
N LYS A 225 -18.75 -12.76 5.96
CA LYS A 225 -19.33 -13.41 4.80
C LYS A 225 -19.58 -12.43 3.64
N ARG A 226 -20.14 -11.25 3.93
CA ARG A 226 -20.35 -10.20 2.93
C ARG A 226 -19.06 -9.60 2.38
N ILE A 227 -17.96 -9.65 3.15
CA ILE A 227 -16.65 -9.19 2.68
C ILE A 227 -16.02 -10.20 1.73
N ILE A 228 -16.25 -11.48 1.95
CA ILE A 228 -15.73 -12.56 1.09
C ILE A 228 -16.49 -12.65 -0.24
N GLU A 229 -17.84 -12.45 -0.22
CA GLU A 229 -18.71 -12.37 -1.41
C GLU A 229 -18.45 -11.12 -2.25
#